data_a08650eb027d7c5bdc24dce2ef5de140
#
_entry.id   a08650eb027d7c5bdc24dce2ef5de140
#
_cell.length_a   1.000
_cell.length_b   1.000
_cell.length_c   1.000
_cell.angle_alpha   90.00
_cell.angle_beta   90.00
_cell.angle_gamma   90.00
#
_symmetry.space_group_name_H-M   'P 1'
#
loop_
_entity.id
_entity.type
_entity.pdbx_description
1 polymer ?
#
loop_
_entity_poly.entity_id
_entity_poly.type
_entity_poly.pdbx_seq_one_letter_code
_entity_poly.pdbx_strand_id
1 'polypeptide(L)'
;KSIKNKELYQISNAIYLYLSEDEEKNISNISYLKIDKEFIDKNIKPFWNKVTNKELFVSITDFIKQKEKNIELIEKYDELLYKLNITLFSNENKILLKDVYKIFLQKLSSITLDDINSGKITVLGLLETRAVSFDTVIICDFNESYIPKISVKDKFLSTRLKQLANLPTQFDRESLQKYYYKRLISSSKNVFISYVNSETNQISRFANELFEKNIATDTNDSFYKHILYDNHKISYFDEDIISKIDLTKFIWSATSFKNFLECKRRFYLQYILKINEHTISLKPKGYELGDIIHSILEDYYSKDNKNSIEELFLKYKSSNPFLTLDLEVWKKKLQNFYEFDKQRLKNREIIMIEKEFNCSFNNINIKGIIDRVDKFEDNYEVIDYKTSSTLSVDTLKTYEKSVDFQLEFYYIALQQLFKNSNIKAFYYDLNECLLKEEIAIQEKLELLSSKFDELKELSKNEISFSKCEDKSNCLYCAYKIICNRE
;
A
#
# COMPACT_ATOMS: atom_id res chain seq x y z
N LYS A 1 -6.23 22.65 3.59
CA LYS A 1 -5.66 21.31 3.89
C LYS A 1 -6.77 20.26 3.88
N SER A 2 -6.52 19.06 3.29
CA SER A 2 -7.52 17.98 3.25
C SER A 2 -7.82 17.46 4.66
N ILE A 3 -9.08 17.15 4.92
CA ILE A 3 -9.55 16.58 6.19
C ILE A 3 -9.10 15.10 6.37
N LYS A 4 -8.64 14.43 5.32
CA LYS A 4 -8.28 13.00 5.36
C LYS A 4 -7.25 12.64 6.44
N ASN A 5 -6.40 13.61 6.80
CA ASN A 5 -5.40 13.44 7.86
C ASN A 5 -5.92 13.85 9.26
N LYS A 6 -7.19 14.19 9.39
CA LYS A 6 -7.81 14.55 10.67
C LYS A 6 -8.45 13.33 11.33
N GLU A 7 -8.43 13.32 12.67
CA GLU A 7 -8.91 12.21 13.48
C GLU A 7 -10.36 11.86 13.14
N LEU A 8 -11.21 12.85 12.96
CA LEU A 8 -12.63 12.68 12.60
C LEU A 8 -12.84 11.87 11.32
N TYR A 9 -12.06 12.14 10.26
CA TYR A 9 -12.12 11.33 9.03
C TYR A 9 -11.54 9.93 9.25
N GLN A 10 -10.43 9.82 9.98
CA GLN A 10 -9.78 8.54 10.25
C GLN A 10 -10.68 7.61 11.05
N ILE A 11 -11.37 8.13 12.09
CA ILE A 11 -12.37 7.40 12.86
C ILE A 11 -13.51 6.92 11.95
N SER A 12 -14.08 7.84 11.16
CA SER A 12 -15.18 7.50 10.25
C SER A 12 -14.78 6.42 9.24
N ASN A 13 -13.58 6.52 8.69
CA ASN A 13 -13.07 5.55 7.73
C ASN A 13 -12.76 4.19 8.39
N ALA A 14 -12.19 4.18 9.60
CA ALA A 14 -11.92 2.95 10.34
C ALA A 14 -13.20 2.18 10.67
N ILE A 15 -14.27 2.86 11.07
CA ILE A 15 -15.59 2.24 11.30
C ILE A 15 -16.13 1.62 10.00
N TYR A 16 -16.01 2.34 8.87
CA TYR A 16 -16.45 1.83 7.56
C TYR A 16 -15.71 0.56 7.17
N LEU A 17 -14.38 0.56 7.27
CA LEU A 17 -13.54 -0.60 6.93
C LEU A 17 -13.83 -1.79 7.83
N TYR A 18 -13.96 -1.55 9.14
CA TYR A 18 -14.29 -2.60 10.12
C TYR A 18 -15.62 -3.29 9.83
N LEU A 19 -16.63 -2.55 9.37
CA LEU A 19 -17.96 -3.09 9.10
C LEU A 19 -18.18 -3.60 7.66
N SER A 20 -17.34 -3.18 6.71
CA SER A 20 -17.50 -3.52 5.29
C SER A 20 -16.48 -4.52 4.77
N GLU A 21 -15.35 -4.66 5.44
CA GLU A 21 -14.24 -5.53 5.05
C GLU A 21 -13.95 -6.56 6.15
N ASP A 22 -12.80 -7.21 6.07
CA ASP A 22 -12.37 -8.20 7.04
C ASP A 22 -12.18 -7.58 8.44
N GLU A 23 -13.01 -8.02 9.40
CA GLU A 23 -13.02 -7.49 10.76
C GLU A 23 -11.68 -7.70 11.47
N GLU A 24 -11.06 -8.86 11.30
CA GLU A 24 -9.80 -9.18 11.99
C GLU A 24 -8.66 -8.25 11.55
N LYS A 25 -8.59 -7.93 10.26
CA LYS A 25 -7.60 -6.99 9.72
C LYS A 25 -7.82 -5.56 10.18
N ASN A 26 -9.07 -5.15 10.38
CA ASN A 26 -9.42 -3.77 10.71
C ASN A 26 -9.57 -3.49 12.21
N ILE A 27 -9.54 -4.51 13.06
CA ILE A 27 -9.62 -4.38 14.52
C ILE A 27 -8.47 -3.54 15.08
N SER A 28 -7.29 -3.64 14.49
CA SER A 28 -6.11 -2.86 14.89
C SER A 28 -6.30 -1.36 14.70
N ASN A 29 -7.01 -0.93 13.65
CA ASN A 29 -7.34 0.46 13.38
C ASN A 29 -8.30 1.02 14.42
N ILE A 30 -9.32 0.23 14.82
CA ILE A 30 -10.27 0.58 15.88
C ILE A 30 -9.54 0.78 17.21
N SER A 31 -8.63 -0.15 17.56
CA SER A 31 -7.85 -0.08 18.80
C SER A 31 -6.84 1.09 18.79
N TYR A 32 -6.16 1.33 17.66
CA TYR A 32 -5.20 2.44 17.51
C TYR A 32 -5.86 3.80 17.70
N LEU A 33 -7.03 4.01 17.10
CA LEU A 33 -7.82 5.25 17.22
C LEU A 33 -8.62 5.31 18.53
N LYS A 34 -8.47 4.32 19.41
CA LYS A 34 -9.19 4.21 20.69
C LYS A 34 -10.70 4.37 20.53
N ILE A 35 -11.26 3.77 19.48
CA ILE A 35 -12.70 3.78 19.22
C ILE A 35 -13.34 2.71 20.10
N ASP A 36 -14.49 3.01 20.67
CA ASP A 36 -15.27 2.04 21.45
C ASP A 36 -15.85 0.96 20.54
N LYS A 37 -15.19 -0.20 20.54
CA LYS A 37 -15.60 -1.36 19.76
C LYS A 37 -16.97 -1.90 20.19
N GLU A 38 -17.25 -1.92 21.49
CA GLU A 38 -18.52 -2.44 22.01
C GLU A 38 -19.68 -1.59 21.48
N PHE A 39 -19.48 -0.28 21.43
CA PHE A 39 -20.47 0.63 20.85
C PHE A 39 -20.75 0.30 19.38
N ILE A 40 -19.70 0.06 18.57
CA ILE A 40 -19.83 -0.28 17.16
C ILE A 40 -20.58 -1.60 16.99
N ASP A 41 -20.15 -2.65 17.70
CA ASP A 41 -20.70 -4.00 17.58
C ASP A 41 -22.17 -4.07 18.05
N LYS A 42 -22.53 -3.27 19.05
CA LYS A 42 -23.89 -3.24 19.61
C LYS A 42 -24.84 -2.32 18.86
N ASN A 43 -24.37 -1.12 18.45
CA ASN A 43 -25.26 -0.06 17.97
C ASN A 43 -25.18 0.18 16.46
N ILE A 44 -24.13 -0.27 15.77
CA ILE A 44 -23.96 0.00 14.33
C ILE A 44 -24.03 -1.29 13.52
N LYS A 45 -23.24 -2.29 13.89
CA LYS A 45 -23.09 -3.56 13.15
C LYS A 45 -24.42 -4.29 12.88
N PRO A 46 -25.39 -4.42 13.83
CA PRO A 46 -26.66 -5.09 13.59
C PRO A 46 -27.56 -4.41 12.54
N PHE A 47 -27.28 -3.13 12.25
CA PHE A 47 -28.04 -2.31 11.31
C PHE A 47 -27.31 -2.05 9.99
N TRP A 48 -26.04 -2.47 9.86
CA TRP A 48 -25.17 -2.13 8.73
C TRP A 48 -25.77 -2.45 7.36
N ASN A 49 -26.37 -3.61 7.24
CA ASN A 49 -27.05 -4.06 6.01
C ASN A 49 -28.56 -3.88 6.04
N LYS A 50 -29.10 -3.05 6.92
CA LYS A 50 -30.52 -2.76 7.02
C LYS A 50 -30.83 -1.34 6.56
N VAL A 51 -32.10 -1.11 6.23
CA VAL A 51 -32.58 0.25 5.95
C VAL A 51 -32.45 1.10 7.20
N THR A 52 -31.82 2.26 7.05
CA THR A 52 -31.58 3.19 8.16
C THR A 52 -32.63 4.28 8.21
N ASN A 53 -32.74 4.92 9.38
CA ASN A 53 -33.49 6.15 9.60
C ASN A 53 -32.55 7.27 10.00
N LYS A 54 -33.08 8.50 10.02
CA LYS A 54 -32.34 9.70 10.39
C LYS A 54 -31.75 9.61 11.80
N GLU A 55 -32.52 9.11 12.76
CA GLU A 55 -32.13 9.05 14.17
C GLU A 55 -30.89 8.17 14.40
N LEU A 56 -30.87 6.99 13.78
CA LEU A 56 -29.72 6.08 13.87
C LEU A 56 -28.48 6.71 13.22
N PHE A 57 -28.62 7.32 12.05
CA PHE A 57 -27.50 7.97 11.38
C PHE A 57 -26.93 9.14 12.19
N VAL A 58 -27.80 9.97 12.78
CA VAL A 58 -27.40 11.08 13.67
C VAL A 58 -26.67 10.54 14.91
N SER A 59 -27.18 9.51 15.56
CA SER A 59 -26.52 8.88 16.72
C SER A 59 -25.11 8.41 16.40
N ILE A 60 -24.89 7.79 15.23
CA ILE A 60 -23.56 7.34 14.78
C ILE A 60 -22.62 8.54 14.53
N THR A 61 -23.12 9.57 13.86
CA THR A 61 -22.31 10.74 13.51
C THR A 61 -21.98 11.60 14.75
N ASP A 62 -22.86 11.66 15.74
CA ASP A 62 -22.61 12.30 17.02
C ASP A 62 -21.54 11.56 17.82
N PHE A 63 -21.57 10.23 17.83
CA PHE A 63 -20.51 9.41 18.44
C PHE A 63 -19.12 9.70 17.84
N ILE A 64 -19.04 9.87 16.51
CA ILE A 64 -17.80 10.24 15.82
C ILE A 64 -17.35 11.64 16.21
N LYS A 65 -18.28 12.59 16.26
CA LYS A 65 -18.04 14.01 16.56
C LYS A 65 -17.46 14.24 17.96
N GLN A 66 -17.82 13.42 18.96
CA GLN A 66 -17.42 13.61 20.37
C GLN A 66 -15.88 13.68 20.58
N LYS A 67 -15.09 13.12 19.69
CA LYS A 67 -13.63 13.13 19.79
C LYS A 67 -12.95 14.33 19.14
N GLU A 68 -13.67 15.10 18.32
CA GLU A 68 -13.13 16.25 17.63
C GLU A 68 -13.23 17.51 18.52
N LYS A 69 -12.15 18.33 18.50
CA LYS A 69 -12.03 19.56 19.29
C LYS A 69 -11.89 20.81 18.40
N ASN A 70 -11.65 20.63 17.11
CA ASN A 70 -11.48 21.76 16.19
C ASN A 70 -12.84 22.33 15.82
N ILE A 71 -13.13 23.56 16.27
CA ILE A 71 -14.42 24.24 16.07
C ILE A 71 -14.77 24.40 14.59
N GLU A 72 -13.82 24.87 13.76
CA GLU A 72 -14.03 25.05 12.32
C GLU A 72 -14.38 23.72 11.62
N LEU A 73 -13.71 22.64 12.04
CA LEU A 73 -13.99 21.32 11.50
C LEU A 73 -15.37 20.82 11.93
N ILE A 74 -15.76 21.06 13.18
CA ILE A 74 -17.07 20.71 13.71
C ILE A 74 -18.18 21.47 12.93
N GLU A 75 -18.00 22.76 12.68
CA GLU A 75 -18.98 23.56 11.92
C GLU A 75 -19.17 23.01 10.48
N LYS A 76 -18.08 22.74 9.77
CA LYS A 76 -18.13 22.14 8.43
C LYS A 76 -18.72 20.74 8.43
N TYR A 77 -18.46 19.97 9.47
CA TYR A 77 -19.04 18.65 9.68
C TYR A 77 -20.55 18.71 9.89
N ASP A 78 -21.00 19.62 10.76
CA ASP A 78 -22.43 19.83 11.04
C ASP A 78 -23.18 20.34 9.79
N GLU A 79 -22.56 21.23 9.01
CA GLU A 79 -23.12 21.67 7.73
C GLU A 79 -23.27 20.51 6.74
N LEU A 80 -22.27 19.62 6.67
CA LEU A 80 -22.35 18.42 5.85
C LEU A 80 -23.49 17.50 6.30
N LEU A 81 -23.60 17.24 7.61
CA LEU A 81 -24.65 16.40 8.16
C LEU A 81 -26.04 16.97 7.91
N TYR A 82 -26.20 18.29 8.07
CA TYR A 82 -27.44 18.97 7.77
C TYR A 82 -27.87 18.76 6.31
N LYS A 83 -26.94 18.98 5.36
CA LYS A 83 -27.17 18.75 3.92
C LYS A 83 -27.54 17.29 3.63
N LEU A 84 -26.82 16.33 4.21
CA LEU A 84 -27.09 14.91 4.01
C LEU A 84 -28.44 14.49 4.60
N ASN A 85 -28.79 14.99 5.79
CA ASN A 85 -30.06 14.70 6.45
C ASN A 85 -31.24 15.19 5.61
N ILE A 86 -31.17 16.39 5.05
CA ILE A 86 -32.21 16.90 4.16
C ILE A 86 -32.28 16.10 2.86
N THR A 87 -31.13 15.77 2.25
CA THR A 87 -31.09 15.13 0.93
C THR A 87 -31.50 13.67 0.98
N LEU A 88 -31.05 12.91 1.99
CA LEU A 88 -31.21 11.47 2.05
C LEU A 88 -32.50 11.04 2.77
N PHE A 89 -32.95 11.84 3.76
CA PHE A 89 -34.09 11.48 4.62
C PHE A 89 -35.33 12.37 4.43
N SER A 90 -35.33 13.31 3.47
CA SER A 90 -36.51 14.16 3.18
C SER A 90 -37.65 13.42 2.49
N ASN A 91 -37.32 12.41 1.72
CA ASN A 91 -38.29 11.52 1.07
C ASN A 91 -38.18 10.15 1.75
N GLU A 92 -39.25 9.35 1.78
CA GLU A 92 -39.29 8.00 2.38
C GLU A 92 -38.34 7.00 1.64
N ASN A 93 -37.13 7.41 1.38
CA ASN A 93 -36.12 6.62 0.69
C ASN A 93 -35.64 5.48 1.59
N LYS A 94 -35.83 4.26 1.16
CA LYS A 94 -35.34 3.05 1.84
C LYS A 94 -33.88 2.79 1.47
N ILE A 95 -32.94 3.49 2.13
CA ILE A 95 -31.50 3.39 1.87
C ILE A 95 -30.85 2.56 2.98
N LEU A 96 -29.91 1.67 2.62
CA LEU A 96 -29.16 0.89 3.59
C LEU A 96 -28.16 1.77 4.35
N LEU A 97 -27.94 1.47 5.63
CA LEU A 97 -26.99 2.23 6.45
C LEU A 97 -25.61 2.29 5.83
N LYS A 98 -25.10 1.18 5.29
CA LYS A 98 -23.79 1.14 4.61
C LYS A 98 -23.68 2.10 3.43
N ASP A 99 -24.76 2.28 2.66
CA ASP A 99 -24.75 3.15 1.48
C ASP A 99 -24.81 4.63 1.90
N VAL A 100 -25.65 4.94 2.90
CA VAL A 100 -25.66 6.28 3.53
C VAL A 100 -24.28 6.63 4.09
N TYR A 101 -23.66 5.69 4.80
CA TYR A 101 -22.35 5.89 5.40
C TYR A 101 -21.24 6.05 4.35
N LYS A 102 -21.32 5.31 3.25
CA LYS A 102 -20.40 5.46 2.11
C LYS A 102 -20.50 6.84 1.46
N ILE A 103 -21.72 7.34 1.23
CA ILE A 103 -21.97 8.70 0.73
C ILE A 103 -21.42 9.74 1.71
N PHE A 104 -21.68 9.56 3.01
CA PHE A 104 -21.15 10.41 4.06
C PHE A 104 -19.62 10.47 4.02
N LEU A 105 -18.91 9.34 3.97
CA LEU A 105 -17.46 9.30 3.88
C LEU A 105 -16.93 9.99 2.62
N GLN A 106 -17.57 9.76 1.48
CA GLN A 106 -17.18 10.39 0.22
C GLN A 106 -17.30 11.91 0.32
N LYS A 107 -18.40 12.42 0.88
CA LYS A 107 -18.61 13.86 1.08
C LYS A 107 -17.68 14.43 2.14
N LEU A 108 -17.48 13.70 3.24
CA LEU A 108 -16.53 14.06 4.29
C LEU A 108 -15.12 14.21 3.73
N SER A 109 -14.68 13.30 2.86
CA SER A 109 -13.35 13.34 2.24
C SER A 109 -13.11 14.58 1.35
N SER A 110 -14.17 15.24 0.90
CA SER A 110 -14.10 16.43 0.05
C SER A 110 -14.01 17.75 0.84
N ILE A 111 -14.17 17.70 2.16
CA ILE A 111 -14.02 18.89 3.01
C ILE A 111 -12.55 19.31 3.06
N THR A 112 -12.34 20.62 2.93
CA THR A 112 -11.03 21.25 3.12
C THR A 112 -11.11 22.26 4.25
N LEU A 113 -10.04 22.31 5.05
CA LEU A 113 -9.87 23.36 6.06
C LEU A 113 -9.02 24.47 5.47
N ASP A 114 -9.54 25.68 5.51
CA ASP A 114 -8.81 26.85 5.07
C ASP A 114 -7.87 27.31 6.17
N ASP A 115 -6.64 27.61 5.80
CA ASP A 115 -5.66 28.18 6.72
C ASP A 115 -5.69 29.71 6.55
N ILE A 116 -6.69 30.34 7.15
CA ILE A 116 -6.91 31.80 7.03
C ILE A 116 -5.74 32.58 7.65
N ASN A 117 -4.98 31.95 8.55
CA ASN A 117 -3.85 32.57 9.25
C ASN A 117 -2.50 32.06 8.71
N SER A 118 -2.35 31.86 7.41
CA SER A 118 -1.14 31.31 6.79
C SER A 118 0.12 32.20 6.90
N GLY A 119 0.08 33.28 7.66
CA GLY A 119 1.20 34.20 7.87
C GLY A 119 1.35 35.24 6.76
N LYS A 120 2.61 35.67 6.50
CA LYS A 120 2.92 36.71 5.50
C LYS A 120 2.76 36.26 4.05
N ILE A 121 2.75 34.96 3.81
CA ILE A 121 2.67 34.35 2.46
C ILE A 121 1.46 33.43 2.42
N THR A 122 0.56 33.67 1.46
CA THR A 122 -0.63 32.84 1.23
C THR A 122 -0.52 32.13 -0.12
N VAL A 123 -0.72 30.82 -0.15
CA VAL A 123 -0.75 30.04 -1.39
C VAL A 123 -2.20 29.83 -1.79
N LEU A 124 -2.55 30.30 -2.97
CA LEU A 124 -3.92 30.27 -3.50
C LEU A 124 -3.94 29.68 -4.91
N GLY A 125 -5.05 29.03 -5.28
CA GLY A 125 -5.31 28.71 -6.68
C GLY A 125 -5.77 29.96 -7.45
N LEU A 126 -5.59 29.97 -8.78
CA LEU A 126 -5.97 31.09 -9.63
C LEU A 126 -7.42 31.53 -9.46
N LEU A 127 -8.34 30.60 -9.25
CA LEU A 127 -9.77 30.89 -9.09
C LEU A 127 -10.09 31.53 -7.72
N GLU A 128 -9.27 31.27 -6.73
CA GLU A 128 -9.42 31.80 -5.36
C GLU A 128 -8.90 33.22 -5.25
N THR A 129 -8.09 33.69 -6.21
CA THR A 129 -7.60 35.07 -6.27
C THR A 129 -8.64 36.07 -6.85
N ARG A 130 -9.83 35.60 -7.24
CA ARG A 130 -10.88 36.45 -7.82
C ARG A 130 -11.39 37.47 -6.80
N ALA A 131 -11.53 38.70 -7.27
CA ALA A 131 -11.96 39.84 -6.48
C ALA A 131 -11.03 40.28 -5.33
N VAL A 132 -9.80 39.73 -5.28
CA VAL A 132 -8.79 40.14 -4.32
C VAL A 132 -7.63 40.78 -5.05
N SER A 133 -7.07 41.88 -4.49
CA SER A 133 -5.85 42.54 -4.96
C SER A 133 -4.69 42.19 -4.00
N PHE A 134 -3.50 42.03 -4.56
CA PHE A 134 -2.29 41.68 -3.81
C PHE A 134 -1.20 42.73 -4.11
N ASP A 135 -0.37 43.02 -3.12
CA ASP A 135 0.81 43.87 -3.37
C ASP A 135 1.85 43.16 -4.21
N THR A 136 2.10 41.89 -3.89
CA THR A 136 3.08 41.05 -4.59
C THR A 136 2.47 39.71 -4.90
N VAL A 137 2.66 39.26 -6.13
CA VAL A 137 2.22 37.94 -6.61
C VAL A 137 3.40 37.18 -7.17
N ILE A 138 3.51 35.91 -6.77
CA ILE A 138 4.47 34.94 -7.31
C ILE A 138 3.67 33.85 -8.01
N ILE A 139 3.89 33.68 -9.32
CA ILE A 139 3.22 32.64 -10.11
C ILE A 139 4.26 31.57 -10.45
N CYS A 140 4.10 30.40 -9.85
CA CYS A 140 5.01 29.27 -10.06
C CYS A 140 4.62 28.48 -11.30
N ASP A 141 5.62 27.78 -11.90
CA ASP A 141 5.44 26.87 -13.03
C ASP A 141 4.73 27.49 -14.23
N PHE A 142 5.14 28.71 -14.63
CA PHE A 142 4.55 29.45 -15.76
C PHE A 142 4.99 28.85 -17.11
N ASN A 143 4.79 27.54 -17.25
CA ASN A 143 5.21 26.76 -18.41
C ASN A 143 4.03 26.38 -19.31
N GLU A 144 4.27 26.21 -20.61
CA GLU A 144 3.27 25.88 -21.62
C GLU A 144 2.51 24.57 -21.31
N SER A 145 3.11 23.64 -20.60
CA SER A 145 2.46 22.39 -20.18
C SER A 145 1.42 22.56 -19.04
N TYR A 146 1.53 23.64 -18.28
CA TYR A 146 0.68 23.92 -17.12
C TYR A 146 -0.25 25.12 -17.33
N ILE A 147 0.21 26.11 -18.11
CA ILE A 147 -0.51 27.36 -18.36
C ILE A 147 -0.46 27.67 -19.87
N PRO A 148 -1.60 27.68 -20.58
CA PRO A 148 -2.94 27.32 -20.12
C PRO A 148 -3.09 25.85 -19.82
N LYS A 149 -3.92 25.51 -18.82
CA LYS A 149 -4.24 24.14 -18.54
C LYS A 149 -5.06 23.56 -19.68
N ILE A 150 -4.46 22.66 -20.44
CA ILE A 150 -5.12 21.95 -21.54
C ILE A 150 -6.11 20.94 -20.98
N SER A 151 -7.39 21.07 -21.27
CA SER A 151 -8.37 20.06 -20.89
C SER A 151 -8.26 18.83 -21.78
N VAL A 152 -8.38 17.66 -21.17
CA VAL A 152 -8.47 16.39 -21.94
C VAL A 152 -9.57 16.50 -22.97
N LYS A 153 -9.33 16.05 -24.21
CA LYS A 153 -10.33 16.03 -25.29
C LYS A 153 -11.57 15.28 -24.80
N ASP A 154 -12.72 15.96 -24.89
CA ASP A 154 -14.00 15.37 -24.60
C ASP A 154 -14.27 14.25 -25.62
N LYS A 155 -14.49 13.05 -25.13
CA LYS A 155 -14.72 11.87 -26.00
C LYS A 155 -16.15 11.82 -26.55
N PHE A 156 -17.08 12.55 -25.95
CA PHE A 156 -18.50 12.50 -26.30
C PHE A 156 -18.94 13.69 -27.17
N LEU A 157 -18.39 14.89 -26.91
CA LEU A 157 -18.80 16.12 -27.57
C LEU A 157 -17.66 16.71 -28.39
N SER A 158 -17.76 16.67 -29.71
CA SER A 158 -16.81 17.36 -30.58
C SER A 158 -16.91 18.89 -30.42
N THR A 159 -15.83 19.62 -30.74
CA THR A 159 -15.79 21.08 -30.70
C THR A 159 -16.91 21.72 -31.49
N ARG A 160 -17.25 21.15 -32.65
CA ARG A 160 -18.34 21.62 -33.52
C ARG A 160 -19.72 21.47 -32.86
N LEU A 161 -19.98 20.36 -32.18
CA LEU A 161 -21.22 20.16 -31.43
C LEU A 161 -21.34 21.12 -30.27
N LYS A 162 -20.21 21.38 -29.56
CA LYS A 162 -20.17 22.38 -28.48
C LYS A 162 -20.50 23.79 -29.00
N GLN A 163 -19.96 24.18 -30.14
CA GLN A 163 -20.27 25.48 -30.76
C GLN A 163 -21.74 25.58 -31.15
N LEU A 164 -22.31 24.57 -31.78
CA LEU A 164 -23.73 24.54 -32.14
C LEU A 164 -24.67 24.56 -30.93
N ALA A 165 -24.25 23.99 -29.81
CA ALA A 165 -25.00 23.96 -28.56
C ALA A 165 -24.70 25.14 -27.64
N ASN A 166 -23.93 26.14 -28.06
CA ASN A 166 -23.45 27.27 -27.25
C ASN A 166 -22.76 26.84 -25.94
N LEU A 167 -22.03 25.69 -25.98
CA LEU A 167 -21.25 25.19 -24.86
C LEU A 167 -19.81 25.68 -24.95
N PRO A 168 -19.16 25.95 -23.82
CA PRO A 168 -17.77 26.43 -23.79
C PRO A 168 -16.82 25.45 -24.49
N THR A 169 -16.08 25.97 -25.47
CA THR A 169 -15.02 25.26 -26.18
C THR A 169 -13.69 25.34 -25.39
N GLN A 170 -12.65 24.69 -25.90
CA GLN A 170 -11.31 24.81 -25.35
C GLN A 170 -10.81 26.26 -25.45
N PHE A 171 -11.06 26.94 -26.57
CA PHE A 171 -10.66 28.32 -26.77
C PHE A 171 -11.31 29.26 -25.74
N ASP A 172 -12.59 29.08 -25.45
CA ASP A 172 -13.30 29.89 -24.43
C ASP A 172 -12.69 29.68 -23.05
N ARG A 173 -12.30 28.46 -22.71
CA ARG A 173 -11.64 28.12 -21.45
C ARG A 173 -10.24 28.73 -21.35
N GLU A 174 -9.46 28.68 -22.41
CA GLU A 174 -8.15 29.34 -22.47
C GLU A 174 -8.29 30.85 -22.36
N SER A 175 -9.23 31.46 -23.06
CA SER A 175 -9.51 32.90 -22.98
C SER A 175 -9.92 33.32 -21.56
N LEU A 176 -10.70 32.48 -20.88
CA LEU A 176 -11.08 32.70 -19.49
C LEU A 176 -9.90 32.61 -18.54
N GLN A 177 -9.02 31.59 -18.72
CA GLN A 177 -7.79 31.49 -17.92
C GLN A 177 -6.89 32.71 -18.14
N LYS A 178 -6.71 33.12 -19.39
CA LYS A 178 -5.95 34.32 -19.74
C LYS A 178 -6.51 35.58 -19.08
N TYR A 179 -7.84 35.73 -19.07
CA TYR A 179 -8.50 36.83 -18.39
C TYR A 179 -8.19 36.86 -16.88
N TYR A 180 -8.22 35.70 -16.20
CA TYR A 180 -7.90 35.64 -14.77
C TYR A 180 -6.44 35.99 -14.49
N TYR A 181 -5.48 35.49 -15.28
CA TYR A 181 -4.09 35.92 -15.15
C TYR A 181 -3.88 37.38 -15.43
N LYS A 182 -4.48 37.93 -16.51
CA LYS A 182 -4.40 39.35 -16.84
C LYS A 182 -4.91 40.21 -15.68
N ARG A 183 -6.03 39.85 -15.09
CA ARG A 183 -6.60 40.56 -13.96
C ARG A 183 -5.71 40.50 -12.72
N LEU A 184 -5.18 39.33 -12.37
CA LEU A 184 -4.29 39.13 -11.24
C LEU A 184 -3.02 39.95 -11.39
N ILE A 185 -2.41 39.95 -12.57
CA ILE A 185 -1.23 40.72 -12.90
C ILE A 185 -1.50 42.22 -12.83
N SER A 186 -2.59 42.68 -13.45
CA SER A 186 -2.93 44.11 -13.51
C SER A 186 -3.33 44.70 -12.16
N SER A 187 -3.81 43.87 -11.22
CA SER A 187 -4.21 44.34 -9.87
C SER A 187 -3.08 44.24 -8.84
N SER A 188 -1.88 43.79 -9.23
CA SER A 188 -0.74 43.64 -8.34
C SER A 188 0.36 44.66 -8.63
N LYS A 189 1.07 45.13 -7.58
CA LYS A 189 2.18 46.09 -7.75
C LYS A 189 3.44 45.41 -8.27
N ASN A 190 3.75 44.20 -7.75
CA ASN A 190 4.89 43.45 -8.14
C ASN A 190 4.45 42.05 -8.56
N VAL A 191 4.95 41.58 -9.69
CA VAL A 191 4.66 40.22 -10.19
C VAL A 191 5.95 39.51 -10.53
N PHE A 192 6.13 38.35 -9.94
CA PHE A 192 7.23 37.44 -10.22
C PHE A 192 6.67 36.16 -10.85
N ILE A 193 7.32 35.65 -11.88
CA ILE A 193 6.98 34.37 -12.49
C ILE A 193 8.19 33.45 -12.44
N SER A 194 7.99 32.20 -12.13
CA SER A 194 9.01 31.18 -12.29
C SER A 194 8.61 30.20 -13.38
N TYR A 195 9.56 29.77 -14.18
CA TYR A 195 9.37 28.76 -15.21
C TYR A 195 10.64 27.94 -15.43
N VAL A 196 10.47 26.73 -15.93
CA VAL A 196 11.58 25.85 -16.32
C VAL A 196 11.85 26.05 -17.81
N ASN A 197 13.09 26.35 -18.17
CA ASN A 197 13.55 26.40 -19.56
C ASN A 197 14.42 25.20 -19.87
N SER A 198 13.93 24.27 -20.67
CA SER A 198 14.64 23.05 -21.08
C SER A 198 14.21 22.66 -22.50
N GLU A 199 14.82 21.64 -23.05
CA GLU A 199 14.45 21.13 -24.38
C GLU A 199 12.96 20.72 -24.48
N THR A 200 12.38 20.27 -23.37
CA THR A 200 10.98 19.80 -23.32
C THR A 200 10.00 20.79 -22.67
N ASN A 201 10.50 21.79 -21.94
CA ASN A 201 9.67 22.75 -21.23
C ASN A 201 10.03 24.18 -21.64
N GLN A 202 9.04 24.92 -22.06
CA GLN A 202 9.17 26.32 -22.45
C GLN A 202 8.23 27.20 -21.65
N ILE A 203 8.53 28.49 -21.56
CA ILE A 203 7.64 29.46 -20.94
C ILE A 203 6.27 29.44 -21.64
N SER A 204 5.21 29.64 -20.88
CA SER A 204 3.85 29.73 -21.40
C SER A 204 3.71 30.82 -22.47
N ARG A 205 2.96 30.52 -23.55
CA ARG A 205 2.58 31.52 -24.57
C ARG A 205 1.88 32.73 -23.97
N PHE A 206 1.19 32.59 -22.84
CA PHE A 206 0.59 33.70 -22.13
C PHE A 206 1.59 34.75 -21.66
N ALA A 207 2.88 34.39 -21.48
CA ALA A 207 3.91 35.38 -21.14
C ALA A 207 4.04 36.46 -22.22
N ASN A 208 4.09 36.06 -23.49
CA ASN A 208 4.19 36.98 -24.62
C ASN A 208 2.94 37.87 -24.79
N GLU A 209 1.81 37.40 -24.31
CA GLU A 209 0.53 38.08 -24.47
C GLU A 209 0.15 38.95 -23.26
N LEU A 210 0.65 38.63 -22.07
CA LEU A 210 0.30 39.32 -20.83
C LEU A 210 1.36 40.32 -20.35
N PHE A 211 2.64 40.07 -20.73
CA PHE A 211 3.74 40.91 -20.34
C PHE A 211 4.23 41.71 -21.58
N GLU A 212 4.04 43.01 -21.59
CA GLU A 212 4.64 43.86 -22.59
C GLU A 212 6.17 43.83 -22.42
N LYS A 213 6.90 43.78 -23.49
CA LYS A 213 8.37 43.76 -23.82
C LYS A 213 9.45 43.86 -22.72
N ASN A 214 9.14 44.02 -21.45
CA ASN A 214 10.10 44.26 -20.37
C ASN A 214 10.11 43.15 -19.30
N ILE A 215 10.21 41.88 -19.70
CA ILE A 215 10.47 40.82 -18.73
C ILE A 215 11.98 40.84 -18.43
N ALA A 216 12.34 41.34 -17.24
CA ALA A 216 13.68 41.12 -16.74
C ALA A 216 13.82 39.64 -16.35
N THR A 217 14.63 38.89 -17.11
CA THR A 217 14.93 37.50 -16.77
C THR A 217 16.18 37.45 -15.87
N ASP A 218 15.98 36.95 -14.65
CA ASP A 218 17.08 36.63 -13.77
C ASP A 218 17.37 35.12 -13.85
N THR A 219 18.51 34.75 -14.39
CA THR A 219 19.02 33.38 -14.51
C THR A 219 20.11 33.10 -13.50
N ASN A 220 20.00 33.60 -12.28
CA ASN A 220 21.02 33.43 -11.27
C ASN A 220 21.09 31.97 -10.77
N ASP A 221 21.70 31.11 -11.58
CA ASP A 221 21.96 29.70 -11.30
C ASP A 221 22.63 29.46 -9.94
N SER A 222 23.45 30.41 -9.49
CA SER A 222 24.13 30.25 -8.20
C SER A 222 23.18 30.30 -7.00
N PHE A 223 22.17 31.16 -7.09
CA PHE A 223 21.15 31.28 -6.04
C PHE A 223 20.25 30.03 -5.99
N TYR A 224 19.85 29.53 -7.16
CA TYR A 224 19.07 28.28 -7.23
C TYR A 224 19.89 27.06 -6.81
N LYS A 225 21.17 27.03 -7.13
CA LYS A 225 22.07 25.99 -6.61
C LYS A 225 22.11 26.00 -5.08
N HIS A 226 22.17 27.17 -4.47
CA HIS A 226 22.16 27.29 -3.01
C HIS A 226 20.85 26.78 -2.39
N ILE A 227 19.69 27.10 -2.98
CA ILE A 227 18.39 26.64 -2.50
C ILE A 227 18.16 25.14 -2.74
N LEU A 228 18.60 24.62 -3.89
CA LEU A 228 18.36 23.23 -4.31
C LEU A 228 19.43 22.26 -3.77
N TYR A 229 20.67 22.72 -3.59
CA TYR A 229 21.80 21.86 -3.26
C TYR A 229 22.42 22.12 -1.89
N ASP A 230 22.18 23.27 -1.26
CA ASP A 230 22.32 23.40 0.18
C ASP A 230 21.12 22.72 0.87
N ASN A 231 21.02 21.47 0.63
CA ASN A 231 20.43 20.63 1.62
C ASN A 231 21.26 20.83 2.88
N HIS A 232 20.81 21.70 3.78
CA HIS A 232 21.04 21.45 5.18
C HIS A 232 20.51 20.02 5.35
N LYS A 233 21.39 19.05 5.20
CA LYS A 233 21.13 17.73 5.72
C LYS A 233 20.83 18.03 7.17
N ILE A 234 19.53 18.07 7.50
CA ILE A 234 19.12 17.87 8.86
C ILE A 234 19.93 16.63 9.19
N SER A 235 20.95 16.79 10.02
CA SER A 235 21.71 15.64 10.51
C SER A 235 20.71 14.86 11.33
N TYR A 236 19.91 14.04 10.65
CA TYR A 236 19.20 13.00 11.35
C TYR A 236 20.31 12.20 12.01
N PHE A 237 20.28 12.16 13.32
CA PHE A 237 21.11 11.28 14.09
C PHE A 237 20.82 9.88 13.57
N ASP A 238 21.67 9.43 12.65
CA ASP A 238 21.58 8.12 12.03
C ASP A 238 22.39 7.14 12.88
N GLU A 239 22.14 7.18 14.19
CA GLU A 239 22.77 6.27 15.12
C GLU A 239 22.28 4.85 14.84
N ASP A 240 23.22 3.93 14.78
CA ASP A 240 22.90 2.53 14.78
C ASP A 240 22.13 2.18 16.05
N ILE A 241 21.05 1.42 15.90
CA ILE A 241 20.34 0.90 17.06
C ILE A 241 21.19 -0.21 17.65
N ILE A 242 21.75 0.02 18.84
CA ILE A 242 22.50 -0.97 19.57
C ILE A 242 21.61 -1.55 20.66
N SER A 243 21.51 -2.86 20.73
CA SER A 243 20.68 -3.53 21.73
C SER A 243 21.28 -4.89 22.10
N LYS A 244 21.17 -5.25 23.37
CA LYS A 244 21.56 -6.56 23.87
C LYS A 244 20.38 -7.51 23.80
N ILE A 245 20.31 -8.32 22.76
CA ILE A 245 19.23 -9.27 22.51
C ILE A 245 19.84 -10.64 22.25
N ASP A 246 19.33 -11.65 22.92
CA ASP A 246 19.71 -13.04 22.67
C ASP A 246 18.88 -13.61 21.50
N LEU A 247 19.43 -13.50 20.30
CA LEU A 247 18.78 -13.99 19.09
C LEU A 247 18.69 -15.52 19.02
N THR A 248 19.41 -16.25 19.89
CA THR A 248 19.31 -17.72 19.95
C THR A 248 17.98 -18.18 20.55
N LYS A 249 17.33 -17.34 21.34
CA LYS A 249 16.00 -17.60 21.92
C LYS A 249 14.84 -17.22 20.99
N PHE A 250 15.14 -16.49 19.92
CA PHE A 250 14.13 -16.12 18.94
C PHE A 250 13.74 -17.35 18.11
N ILE A 251 12.44 -17.54 17.87
CA ILE A 251 11.95 -18.63 17.00
C ILE A 251 11.91 -18.09 15.57
N TRP A 252 12.80 -18.58 14.75
CA TRP A 252 13.01 -18.09 13.40
C TRP A 252 12.03 -18.71 12.40
N SER A 253 11.38 -17.89 11.60
CA SER A 253 10.77 -18.32 10.33
C SER A 253 11.70 -17.99 9.17
N ALA A 254 11.56 -18.64 8.03
CA ALA A 254 12.34 -18.34 6.83
C ALA A 254 12.25 -16.83 6.46
N THR A 255 11.05 -16.25 6.53
CA THR A 255 10.84 -14.82 6.26
C THR A 255 11.53 -13.93 7.29
N SER A 256 11.48 -14.25 8.59
CA SER A 256 12.15 -13.46 9.60
C SER A 256 13.66 -13.51 9.48
N PHE A 257 14.18 -14.69 9.11
CA PHE A 257 15.61 -14.90 8.90
C PHE A 257 16.09 -14.15 7.65
N LYS A 258 15.36 -14.26 6.54
CA LYS A 258 15.60 -13.47 5.33
C LYS A 258 15.65 -11.97 5.63
N ASN A 259 14.66 -11.43 6.37
CA ASN A 259 14.63 -10.05 6.75
C ASN A 259 15.84 -9.62 7.59
N PHE A 260 16.34 -10.50 8.48
CA PHE A 260 17.54 -10.25 9.26
C PHE A 260 18.80 -10.19 8.39
N LEU A 261 18.94 -11.11 7.44
CA LEU A 261 20.07 -11.17 6.52
C LEU A 261 20.09 -9.97 5.54
N GLU A 262 18.94 -9.60 5.01
CA GLU A 262 18.81 -8.46 4.09
C GLU A 262 19.01 -7.11 4.81
N CYS A 263 18.45 -6.93 6.00
CA CYS A 263 18.53 -5.69 6.74
C CYS A 263 18.24 -5.90 8.23
N LYS A 264 19.27 -5.85 9.08
CA LYS A 264 19.13 -6.00 10.54
C LYS A 264 18.19 -4.95 11.14
N ARG A 265 18.17 -3.71 10.63
CA ARG A 265 17.27 -2.65 11.05
C ARG A 265 15.80 -3.00 10.77
N ARG A 266 15.49 -3.54 9.58
CA ARG A 266 14.15 -4.00 9.22
C ARG A 266 13.67 -5.11 10.16
N PHE A 267 14.53 -6.09 10.42
CA PHE A 267 14.23 -7.15 11.37
C PHE A 267 13.91 -6.59 12.77
N TYR A 268 14.75 -5.68 13.27
CA TYR A 268 14.55 -5.08 14.59
C TYR A 268 13.21 -4.34 14.70
N LEU A 269 12.89 -3.49 13.71
CA LEU A 269 11.64 -2.73 13.71
C LEU A 269 10.41 -3.66 13.63
N GLN A 270 10.48 -4.69 12.80
CA GLN A 270 9.36 -5.57 12.54
C GLN A 270 9.12 -6.61 13.63
N TYR A 271 10.18 -7.29 14.08
CA TYR A 271 10.05 -8.47 14.95
C TYR A 271 10.36 -8.19 16.42
N ILE A 272 11.22 -7.24 16.70
CA ILE A 272 11.57 -6.88 18.08
C ILE A 272 10.64 -5.77 18.57
N LEU A 273 10.55 -4.65 17.86
CA LEU A 273 9.66 -3.55 18.23
C LEU A 273 8.20 -3.76 17.77
N LYS A 274 7.95 -4.74 16.89
CA LYS A 274 6.62 -5.08 16.35
C LYS A 274 5.90 -3.87 15.74
N ILE A 275 6.65 -3.01 15.07
CA ILE A 275 6.09 -1.86 14.36
C ILE A 275 5.46 -2.39 13.07
N ASN A 276 4.14 -2.33 12.97
CA ASN A 276 3.41 -2.74 11.79
C ASN A 276 3.09 -1.56 10.89
N GLU A 277 3.12 -1.80 9.59
CA GLU A 277 2.70 -0.82 8.60
C GLU A 277 1.18 -0.70 8.59
N HIS A 278 0.67 0.47 8.92
CA HIS A 278 -0.75 0.81 8.79
C HIS A 278 -0.98 1.62 7.51
N THR A 279 -0.85 1.00 6.35
CA THR A 279 -1.19 1.65 5.08
C THR A 279 -2.62 1.32 4.68
N ILE A 280 -3.44 2.35 4.56
CA ILE A 280 -4.75 2.26 3.89
C ILE A 280 -4.50 2.40 2.39
N SER A 281 -4.06 1.32 1.76
CA SER A 281 -3.87 1.28 0.31
C SER A 281 -5.06 0.60 -0.36
N LEU A 282 -5.59 1.20 -1.42
CA LEU A 282 -6.57 0.54 -2.28
C LEU A 282 -5.93 -0.55 -3.14
N LYS A 283 -4.62 -0.50 -3.33
CA LYS A 283 -3.90 -1.57 -4.05
C LYS A 283 -3.60 -2.70 -3.08
N PRO A 284 -3.93 -3.95 -3.44
CA PRO A 284 -3.57 -5.11 -2.65
C PRO A 284 -2.05 -5.20 -2.49
N LYS A 285 -1.60 -5.68 -1.35
CA LYS A 285 -0.19 -5.99 -1.14
C LYS A 285 0.15 -7.26 -1.90
N GLY A 286 1.38 -7.38 -2.38
CA GLY A 286 1.79 -8.50 -3.22
C GLY A 286 1.59 -9.88 -2.58
N TYR A 287 1.61 -9.98 -1.25
CA TYR A 287 1.39 -11.25 -0.54
C TYR A 287 -0.10 -11.61 -0.39
N GLU A 288 -1.05 -10.64 -0.40
CA GLU A 288 -2.47 -10.92 -0.20
C GLU A 288 -3.04 -11.87 -1.25
N LEU A 289 -2.60 -11.73 -2.49
CA LEU A 289 -2.96 -12.65 -3.56
C LEU A 289 -2.35 -14.03 -3.34
N GLY A 290 -1.08 -14.09 -2.93
CA GLY A 290 -0.38 -15.33 -2.61
C GLY A 290 -1.10 -16.12 -1.53
N ASP A 291 -1.43 -15.47 -0.41
CA ASP A 291 -2.13 -16.09 0.73
C ASP A 291 -3.47 -16.69 0.31
N ILE A 292 -4.24 -15.99 -0.54
CA ILE A 292 -5.52 -16.51 -1.05
C ILE A 292 -5.29 -17.73 -1.96
N ILE A 293 -4.29 -17.70 -2.84
CA ILE A 293 -4.00 -18.83 -3.73
C ILE A 293 -3.55 -20.05 -2.93
N HIS A 294 -2.71 -19.88 -1.89
CA HIS A 294 -2.34 -20.95 -0.99
C HIS A 294 -3.56 -21.55 -0.29
N SER A 295 -4.46 -20.70 0.24
CA SER A 295 -5.70 -21.18 0.87
C SER A 295 -6.63 -21.92 -0.11
N ILE A 296 -6.68 -21.51 -1.38
CA ILE A 296 -7.45 -22.22 -2.41
C ILE A 296 -6.83 -23.58 -2.70
N LEU A 297 -5.50 -23.68 -2.76
CA LEU A 297 -4.81 -24.94 -3.00
C LEU A 297 -4.90 -25.89 -1.79
N GLU A 298 -4.82 -25.35 -0.57
CA GLU A 298 -5.07 -26.08 0.67
C GLU A 298 -6.46 -26.74 0.65
N ASP A 299 -7.51 -25.93 0.44
CA ASP A 299 -8.89 -26.44 0.34
C ASP A 299 -9.05 -27.44 -0.78
N TYR A 300 -8.44 -27.17 -1.94
CA TYR A 300 -8.53 -28.03 -3.12
C TYR A 300 -7.98 -29.43 -2.90
N TYR A 301 -6.80 -29.54 -2.28
CA TYR A 301 -6.13 -30.81 -2.01
C TYR A 301 -6.55 -31.44 -0.67
N SER A 302 -7.43 -30.79 0.10
CA SER A 302 -7.92 -31.41 1.34
C SER A 302 -8.71 -32.68 1.05
N LYS A 303 -8.60 -33.68 1.94
CA LYS A 303 -9.24 -35.00 1.76
C LYS A 303 -10.79 -34.93 1.70
N ASP A 304 -11.36 -33.90 2.30
CA ASP A 304 -12.81 -33.71 2.40
C ASP A 304 -13.36 -32.80 1.29
N ASN A 305 -12.51 -32.33 0.39
CA ASN A 305 -12.95 -31.41 -0.66
C ASN A 305 -13.78 -32.12 -1.75
N LYS A 306 -14.95 -31.54 -2.02
CA LYS A 306 -15.85 -31.94 -3.11
C LYS A 306 -16.04 -30.83 -4.15
N ASN A 307 -15.43 -29.67 -3.95
CA ASN A 307 -15.63 -28.50 -4.76
C ASN A 307 -14.64 -28.44 -5.92
N SER A 308 -15.07 -27.90 -7.03
CA SER A 308 -14.19 -27.57 -8.14
C SER A 308 -13.34 -26.33 -7.80
N ILE A 309 -12.26 -26.10 -8.56
CA ILE A 309 -11.44 -24.89 -8.41
C ILE A 309 -12.30 -23.64 -8.58
N GLU A 310 -13.23 -23.61 -9.52
CA GLU A 310 -14.12 -22.49 -9.76
C GLU A 310 -15.00 -22.17 -8.55
N GLU A 311 -15.50 -23.20 -7.88
CA GLU A 311 -16.33 -23.02 -6.67
C GLU A 311 -15.49 -22.50 -5.50
N LEU A 312 -14.25 -22.94 -5.38
CA LEU A 312 -13.34 -22.43 -4.36
C LEU A 312 -13.02 -20.94 -4.59
N PHE A 313 -12.79 -20.50 -5.82
CA PHE A 313 -12.62 -19.06 -6.11
C PHE A 313 -13.85 -18.22 -5.73
N LEU A 314 -15.05 -18.80 -5.77
CA LEU A 314 -16.26 -18.11 -5.29
C LEU A 314 -16.30 -17.96 -3.78
N LYS A 315 -15.71 -18.92 -3.03
CA LYS A 315 -15.57 -18.86 -1.58
C LYS A 315 -14.62 -17.74 -1.14
N TYR A 316 -13.53 -17.50 -1.87
CA TYR A 316 -12.48 -16.55 -1.55
C TYR A 316 -12.65 -15.18 -2.24
N LYS A 317 -13.89 -14.72 -2.40
CA LYS A 317 -14.16 -13.38 -2.98
C LYS A 317 -13.60 -12.28 -2.09
N SER A 318 -12.94 -11.30 -2.72
CA SER A 318 -12.48 -10.08 -2.07
C SER A 318 -13.41 -8.91 -2.32
N SER A 319 -13.53 -8.01 -1.34
CA SER A 319 -14.19 -6.71 -1.52
C SER A 319 -13.31 -5.70 -2.29
N ASN A 320 -12.02 -6.00 -2.43
CA ASN A 320 -11.07 -5.16 -3.17
C ASN A 320 -11.18 -5.45 -4.69
N PRO A 321 -11.58 -4.44 -5.52
CA PRO A 321 -11.76 -4.66 -6.95
C PRO A 321 -10.50 -5.10 -7.70
N PHE A 322 -9.32 -4.62 -7.27
CA PHE A 322 -8.05 -4.99 -7.88
C PHE A 322 -7.70 -6.44 -7.58
N LEU A 323 -7.87 -6.86 -6.33
CA LEU A 323 -7.65 -8.25 -5.94
C LEU A 323 -8.65 -9.20 -6.59
N THR A 324 -9.89 -8.76 -6.78
CA THR A 324 -10.91 -9.54 -7.51
C THR A 324 -10.49 -9.76 -8.97
N LEU A 325 -9.94 -8.72 -9.63
CA LEU A 325 -9.44 -8.85 -11.00
C LEU A 325 -8.26 -9.84 -11.07
N ASP A 326 -7.32 -9.73 -10.14
CA ASP A 326 -6.19 -10.64 -10.07
C ASP A 326 -6.64 -12.09 -9.82
N LEU A 327 -7.63 -12.31 -8.96
CA LEU A 327 -8.21 -13.63 -8.72
C LEU A 327 -8.88 -14.22 -9.96
N GLU A 328 -9.56 -13.42 -10.78
CA GLU A 328 -10.15 -13.91 -12.05
C GLU A 328 -9.07 -14.31 -13.06
N VAL A 329 -7.93 -13.63 -13.09
CA VAL A 329 -6.78 -14.03 -13.90
C VAL A 329 -6.20 -15.34 -13.38
N TRP A 330 -6.01 -15.46 -12.06
CA TRP A 330 -5.46 -16.66 -11.43
C TRP A 330 -6.37 -17.86 -11.51
N LYS A 331 -7.67 -17.69 -11.54
CA LYS A 331 -8.64 -18.76 -11.78
C LYS A 331 -8.37 -19.49 -13.08
N LYS A 332 -8.02 -18.77 -14.16
CA LYS A 332 -7.63 -19.40 -15.43
C LYS A 332 -6.27 -20.07 -15.37
N LYS A 333 -5.29 -19.46 -14.68
CA LYS A 333 -3.96 -20.05 -14.52
C LYS A 333 -4.00 -21.36 -13.75
N LEU A 334 -4.74 -21.40 -12.66
CA LEU A 334 -4.87 -22.61 -11.84
C LEU A 334 -5.60 -23.75 -12.53
N GLN A 335 -6.44 -23.51 -13.54
CA GLN A 335 -6.98 -24.59 -14.36
C GLN A 335 -5.87 -25.35 -15.10
N ASN A 336 -4.93 -24.61 -15.71
CA ASN A 336 -3.79 -25.23 -16.40
C ASN A 336 -2.88 -25.96 -15.41
N PHE A 337 -2.59 -25.35 -14.27
CA PHE A 337 -1.84 -25.96 -13.18
C PHE A 337 -2.48 -27.28 -12.72
N TYR A 338 -3.79 -27.29 -12.53
CA TYR A 338 -4.51 -28.46 -12.08
C TYR A 338 -4.37 -29.64 -13.04
N GLU A 339 -4.57 -29.41 -14.34
CA GLU A 339 -4.42 -30.47 -15.33
C GLU A 339 -2.99 -31.05 -15.35
N PHE A 340 -1.99 -30.19 -15.22
CA PHE A 340 -0.59 -30.60 -15.13
C PHE A 340 -0.34 -31.39 -13.85
N ASP A 341 -0.76 -30.89 -12.68
CA ASP A 341 -0.51 -31.53 -11.38
C ASP A 341 -1.30 -32.86 -11.24
N LYS A 342 -2.48 -32.95 -11.80
CA LYS A 342 -3.27 -34.20 -11.86
C LYS A 342 -2.52 -35.31 -12.64
N GLN A 343 -1.79 -34.98 -13.69
CA GLN A 343 -0.95 -35.94 -14.39
C GLN A 343 0.24 -36.38 -13.52
N ARG A 344 0.86 -35.43 -12.83
CA ARG A 344 1.95 -35.66 -11.91
C ARG A 344 1.53 -36.57 -10.75
N LEU A 345 0.35 -36.38 -10.20
CA LEU A 345 -0.19 -37.13 -9.07
C LEU A 345 -0.57 -38.59 -9.40
N LYS A 346 -0.54 -39.03 -10.65
CA LYS A 346 -0.82 -40.45 -10.97
C LYS A 346 0.12 -41.42 -10.26
N ASN A 347 1.35 -40.99 -10.00
CA ASN A 347 2.39 -41.82 -9.36
C ASN A 347 2.87 -41.22 -8.02
N ARG A 348 2.12 -40.29 -7.43
CA ARG A 348 2.48 -39.61 -6.20
C ARG A 348 1.28 -39.53 -5.27
N GLU A 349 1.55 -39.51 -3.99
CA GLU A 349 0.54 -39.35 -2.95
C GLU A 349 0.86 -38.09 -2.15
N ILE A 350 -0.14 -37.22 -2.01
CA ILE A 350 -0.01 -36.06 -1.15
C ILE A 350 -0.14 -36.50 0.31
N ILE A 351 0.91 -36.24 1.10
CA ILE A 351 0.95 -36.66 2.49
C ILE A 351 0.62 -35.53 3.45
N MET A 352 1.09 -34.34 3.15
CA MET A 352 0.91 -33.14 3.97
C MET A 352 0.55 -31.95 3.12
N ILE A 353 -0.31 -31.08 3.66
CA ILE A 353 -0.73 -29.80 3.07
C ILE A 353 -0.78 -28.81 4.22
N GLU A 354 -0.22 -27.60 4.02
CA GLU A 354 -0.21 -26.47 4.97
C GLU A 354 0.11 -26.93 6.40
N LYS A 355 1.17 -27.73 6.51
CA LYS A 355 1.53 -28.36 7.80
C LYS A 355 2.50 -27.51 8.58
N GLU A 356 2.05 -27.01 9.73
CA GLU A 356 2.91 -26.30 10.67
C GLU A 356 4.00 -27.22 11.24
N PHE A 357 5.19 -26.66 11.36
CA PHE A 357 6.31 -27.29 12.05
C PHE A 357 7.00 -26.34 13.01
N ASN A 358 7.57 -26.91 14.06
CA ASN A 358 8.47 -26.23 14.99
C ASN A 358 9.55 -27.25 15.37
N CYS A 359 10.79 -26.96 14.99
CA CYS A 359 11.90 -27.87 15.20
C CYS A 359 13.17 -27.08 15.53
N SER A 360 14.26 -27.81 15.83
CA SER A 360 15.53 -27.17 16.17
C SER A 360 16.61 -27.64 15.18
N PHE A 361 17.37 -26.68 14.68
CA PHE A 361 18.55 -26.94 13.86
C PHE A 361 19.73 -26.13 14.42
N ASN A 362 20.87 -26.80 14.62
CA ASN A 362 22.07 -26.18 15.20
C ASN A 362 21.78 -25.39 16.51
N ASN A 363 20.93 -25.95 17.39
CA ASN A 363 20.46 -25.31 18.65
C ASN A 363 19.70 -23.98 18.46
N ILE A 364 19.20 -23.71 17.28
CA ILE A 364 18.30 -22.58 16.99
C ILE A 364 16.91 -23.13 16.66
N ASN A 365 15.89 -22.56 17.27
CA ASN A 365 14.51 -22.95 17.01
C ASN A 365 14.00 -22.31 15.72
N ILE A 366 13.46 -23.11 14.83
CA ILE A 366 12.88 -22.70 13.56
C ILE A 366 11.43 -23.18 13.47
N LYS A 367 10.60 -22.35 12.83
CA LYS A 367 9.19 -22.63 12.58
C LYS A 367 8.77 -22.24 11.17
N GLY A 368 7.71 -22.84 10.70
CA GLY A 368 7.09 -22.48 9.42
C GLY A 368 5.86 -23.32 9.15
N ILE A 369 5.34 -23.16 7.96
CA ILE A 369 4.25 -23.95 7.41
C ILE A 369 4.77 -24.54 6.10
N ILE A 370 4.69 -25.84 5.95
CA ILE A 370 5.07 -26.54 4.72
C ILE A 370 3.84 -26.57 3.82
N ASP A 371 3.93 -25.96 2.65
CA ASP A 371 2.80 -25.86 1.74
C ASP A 371 2.30 -27.24 1.31
N ARG A 372 3.22 -28.12 0.86
CA ARG A 372 2.86 -29.47 0.43
C ARG A 372 4.03 -30.45 0.51
N VAL A 373 3.73 -31.70 0.86
CA VAL A 373 4.65 -32.83 0.76
C VAL A 373 3.99 -33.95 -0.02
N ASP A 374 4.66 -34.38 -1.10
CA ASP A 374 4.27 -35.55 -1.88
C ASP A 374 5.21 -36.73 -1.61
N LYS A 375 4.67 -37.95 -1.64
CA LYS A 375 5.45 -39.18 -1.62
C LYS A 375 5.51 -39.76 -3.02
N PHE A 376 6.70 -40.08 -3.46
CA PHE A 376 6.99 -40.77 -4.73
C PHE A 376 7.90 -41.93 -4.46
N GLU A 377 7.37 -43.15 -4.54
CA GLU A 377 8.07 -44.38 -4.12
C GLU A 377 8.55 -44.26 -2.66
N ASP A 378 9.88 -44.35 -2.43
CA ASP A 378 10.50 -44.20 -1.11
C ASP A 378 11.03 -42.76 -0.87
N ASN A 379 10.79 -41.84 -1.78
CA ASN A 379 11.25 -40.47 -1.70
C ASN A 379 10.13 -39.52 -1.27
N TYR A 380 10.51 -38.41 -0.63
CA TYR A 380 9.61 -37.31 -0.27
C TYR A 380 9.97 -36.05 -1.07
N GLU A 381 8.97 -35.42 -1.65
CA GLU A 381 9.11 -34.17 -2.39
C GLU A 381 8.44 -33.08 -1.58
N VAL A 382 9.24 -32.14 -1.00
CA VAL A 382 8.69 -30.96 -0.37
C VAL A 382 8.54 -29.85 -1.41
N ILE A 383 7.40 -29.21 -1.39
CA ILE A 383 6.99 -28.26 -2.42
C ILE A 383 6.56 -26.98 -1.75
N ASP A 384 7.06 -25.87 -2.26
CA ASP A 384 6.66 -24.52 -1.92
C ASP A 384 6.06 -23.83 -3.15
N TYR A 385 4.85 -23.30 -3.03
CA TYR A 385 4.13 -22.65 -4.11
C TYR A 385 4.57 -21.20 -4.32
N LYS A 386 4.86 -20.83 -5.55
CA LYS A 386 5.24 -19.47 -5.89
C LYS A 386 4.30 -18.85 -6.93
N THR A 387 3.73 -17.71 -6.56
CA THR A 387 2.85 -16.90 -7.42
C THR A 387 3.59 -15.76 -8.12
N SER A 388 4.87 -15.54 -7.83
CA SER A 388 5.67 -14.48 -8.42
C SER A 388 5.84 -14.67 -9.94
N SER A 389 5.89 -13.56 -10.68
CA SER A 389 6.09 -13.58 -12.15
C SER A 389 7.51 -14.00 -12.55
N THR A 390 8.46 -13.95 -11.64
CA THR A 390 9.85 -14.35 -11.86
C THR A 390 10.30 -15.19 -10.67
N LEU A 391 10.65 -16.44 -10.94
CA LEU A 391 11.20 -17.34 -9.95
C LEU A 391 12.62 -17.71 -10.36
N SER A 392 13.60 -17.26 -9.57
CA SER A 392 14.98 -17.70 -9.68
C SER A 392 15.29 -18.68 -8.54
N VAL A 393 15.87 -19.81 -8.86
CA VAL A 393 16.35 -20.80 -7.89
C VAL A 393 17.87 -20.71 -7.86
N ASP A 394 18.45 -20.84 -6.68
CA ASP A 394 19.90 -20.81 -6.54
C ASP A 394 20.54 -22.02 -7.21
N THR A 395 21.72 -21.78 -7.71
CA THR A 395 22.56 -22.82 -8.33
C THR A 395 23.80 -23.02 -7.50
N LEU A 396 24.56 -24.11 -7.78
CA LEU A 396 25.86 -24.35 -7.16
C LEU A 396 26.91 -23.22 -7.35
N LYS A 397 26.59 -22.22 -8.21
CA LYS A 397 27.43 -21.03 -8.41
C LYS A 397 26.94 -19.78 -7.69
N THR A 398 25.68 -19.75 -7.25
CA THR A 398 25.04 -18.55 -6.70
C THR A 398 24.62 -18.67 -5.25
N TYR A 399 24.55 -19.90 -4.69
CA TYR A 399 24.03 -20.19 -3.36
C TYR A 399 24.75 -19.43 -2.23
N GLU A 400 26.04 -19.11 -2.37
CA GLU A 400 26.81 -18.40 -1.33
C GLU A 400 26.21 -17.02 -0.97
N LYS A 401 25.48 -16.41 -1.91
CA LYS A 401 24.79 -15.13 -1.73
C LYS A 401 23.33 -15.28 -1.34
N SER A 402 22.86 -16.49 -1.13
CA SER A 402 21.48 -16.75 -0.78
C SER A 402 21.11 -16.11 0.56
N VAL A 403 19.94 -15.50 0.57
CA VAL A 403 19.28 -14.96 1.77
C VAL A 403 17.94 -15.65 2.05
N ASP A 404 17.48 -16.48 1.11
CA ASP A 404 16.24 -17.23 1.20
C ASP A 404 16.54 -18.70 1.51
N PHE A 405 16.05 -19.18 2.66
CA PHE A 405 16.26 -20.50 3.19
C PHE A 405 14.93 -21.22 3.46
N GLN A 406 13.90 -20.93 2.71
CA GLN A 406 12.57 -21.48 2.95
C GLN A 406 12.53 -22.99 2.75
N LEU A 407 13.08 -23.48 1.63
CA LEU A 407 13.14 -24.91 1.34
C LEU A 407 14.08 -25.66 2.29
N GLU A 408 15.15 -25.02 2.77
CA GLU A 408 16.06 -25.61 3.75
C GLU A 408 15.35 -25.81 5.11
N PHE A 409 14.51 -24.86 5.53
CA PHE A 409 13.70 -25.00 6.75
C PHE A 409 12.70 -26.17 6.61
N TYR A 410 12.05 -26.29 5.47
CA TYR A 410 11.16 -27.42 5.18
C TYR A 410 11.90 -28.74 5.15
N TYR A 411 13.05 -28.77 4.50
CA TYR A 411 13.90 -29.96 4.43
C TYR A 411 14.34 -30.45 5.82
N ILE A 412 14.79 -29.54 6.70
CA ILE A 412 15.18 -29.85 8.08
C ILE A 412 13.99 -30.43 8.85
N ALA A 413 12.81 -29.82 8.72
CA ALA A 413 11.61 -30.29 9.39
C ALA A 413 11.25 -31.72 8.95
N LEU A 414 11.32 -32.02 7.65
CA LEU A 414 11.01 -33.31 7.11
C LEU A 414 12.08 -34.37 7.48
N GLN A 415 13.36 -34.02 7.53
CA GLN A 415 14.41 -34.94 7.99
C GLN A 415 14.19 -35.40 9.43
N GLN A 416 13.62 -34.54 10.29
CA GLN A 416 13.31 -34.94 11.66
C GLN A 416 12.09 -35.87 11.74
N LEU A 417 11.12 -35.68 10.83
CA LEU A 417 9.93 -36.54 10.76
C LEU A 417 10.18 -37.87 10.06
N PHE A 418 10.91 -37.85 8.95
CA PHE A 418 11.17 -39.01 8.10
C PHE A 418 12.67 -39.33 8.09
N LYS A 419 13.15 -39.89 9.18
CA LYS A 419 14.56 -40.25 9.33
C LYS A 419 15.00 -41.26 8.25
N ASN A 420 16.16 -41.00 7.66
CA ASN A 420 16.79 -41.84 6.62
C ASN A 420 16.02 -41.92 5.28
N SER A 421 15.09 -41.01 5.02
CA SER A 421 14.39 -40.92 3.74
C SER A 421 15.12 -39.94 2.80
N ASN A 422 15.03 -40.22 1.51
CA ASN A 422 15.52 -39.29 0.50
C ASN A 422 14.48 -38.19 0.30
N ILE A 423 14.87 -36.93 0.58
CA ILE A 423 14.01 -35.74 0.48
C ILE A 423 14.53 -34.86 -0.64
N LYS A 424 13.65 -34.48 -1.54
CA LYS A 424 13.91 -33.49 -2.58
C LYS A 424 13.05 -32.23 -2.32
N ALA A 425 13.60 -31.07 -2.61
CA ALA A 425 12.94 -29.79 -2.36
C ALA A 425 12.70 -29.03 -3.68
N PHE A 426 11.49 -28.51 -3.85
CA PHE A 426 11.06 -27.87 -5.08
C PHE A 426 10.32 -26.58 -4.81
N TYR A 427 10.57 -25.61 -5.64
CA TYR A 427 9.62 -24.52 -5.86
C TYR A 427 8.66 -24.89 -6.99
N TYR A 428 7.37 -24.73 -6.76
CA TYR A 428 6.36 -24.92 -7.79
C TYR A 428 5.91 -23.55 -8.33
N ASP A 429 6.42 -23.21 -9.50
CA ASP A 429 6.03 -22.00 -10.21
C ASP A 429 4.62 -22.16 -10.76
N LEU A 430 3.65 -21.53 -10.10
CA LEU A 430 2.24 -21.61 -10.48
C LEU A 430 1.92 -20.83 -11.77
N ASN A 431 2.77 -19.89 -12.19
CA ASN A 431 2.58 -19.15 -13.44
C ASN A 431 2.98 -20.00 -14.65
N GLU A 432 4.10 -20.69 -14.55
CA GLU A 432 4.68 -21.48 -15.64
C GLU A 432 4.31 -22.96 -15.56
N CYS A 433 3.64 -23.38 -14.48
CA CYS A 433 3.32 -24.79 -14.16
C CYS A 433 4.57 -25.69 -14.18
N LEU A 434 5.68 -25.21 -13.60
CA LEU A 434 6.96 -25.91 -13.57
C LEU A 434 7.45 -26.14 -12.15
N LEU A 435 7.98 -27.35 -11.90
CA LEU A 435 8.72 -27.64 -10.68
C LEU A 435 10.20 -27.35 -10.92
N LYS A 436 10.76 -26.48 -10.05
CA LYS A 436 12.18 -26.12 -10.07
C LYS A 436 12.85 -26.71 -8.83
N GLU A 437 13.70 -27.72 -9.02
CA GLU A 437 14.41 -28.39 -7.92
C GLU A 437 15.48 -27.45 -7.33
N GLU A 438 15.57 -27.39 -6.00
CA GLU A 438 16.68 -26.75 -5.29
C GLU A 438 17.87 -27.70 -5.27
N ILE A 439 18.73 -27.56 -6.26
CA ILE A 439 19.87 -28.46 -6.45
C ILE A 439 20.96 -28.25 -5.38
N ALA A 440 21.09 -27.01 -4.87
CA ALA A 440 22.09 -26.60 -3.90
C ALA A 440 21.64 -26.79 -2.44
N ILE A 441 20.69 -27.68 -2.17
CA ILE A 441 20.09 -27.83 -0.84
C ILE A 441 21.13 -28.17 0.24
N GLN A 442 22.11 -29.02 -0.04
CA GLN A 442 23.12 -29.43 0.93
C GLN A 442 24.09 -28.28 1.23
N GLU A 443 24.57 -27.62 0.20
CA GLU A 443 25.46 -26.50 0.31
C GLU A 443 24.78 -25.30 1.05
N LYS A 444 23.49 -25.09 0.78
CA LYS A 444 22.70 -24.09 1.50
C LYS A 444 22.44 -24.47 2.96
N LEU A 445 22.31 -25.75 3.30
CA LEU A 445 22.24 -26.21 4.69
C LEU A 445 23.54 -25.93 5.45
N GLU A 446 24.71 -26.16 4.83
CA GLU A 446 25.99 -25.79 5.40
C GLU A 446 26.12 -24.27 5.60
N LEU A 447 25.71 -23.49 4.60
CA LEU A 447 25.66 -22.05 4.68
C LEU A 447 24.73 -21.58 5.81
N LEU A 448 23.52 -22.14 5.93
CA LEU A 448 22.57 -21.84 6.98
C LEU A 448 23.16 -22.16 8.36
N SER A 449 23.85 -23.30 8.52
CA SER A 449 24.56 -23.66 9.74
C SER A 449 25.60 -22.61 10.12
N SER A 450 26.41 -22.17 9.16
CA SER A 450 27.41 -21.10 9.36
C SER A 450 26.75 -19.77 9.78
N LYS A 451 25.64 -19.42 9.13
CA LYS A 451 24.88 -18.21 9.50
C LYS A 451 24.27 -18.29 10.92
N PHE A 452 23.84 -19.46 11.34
CA PHE A 452 23.39 -19.66 12.71
C PHE A 452 24.52 -19.60 13.75
N ASP A 453 25.73 -20.03 13.39
CA ASP A 453 26.89 -19.86 14.23
C ASP A 453 27.32 -18.38 14.34
N GLU A 454 27.28 -17.63 13.24
CA GLU A 454 27.45 -16.16 13.26
C GLU A 454 26.41 -15.51 14.18
N LEU A 455 25.15 -15.94 14.14
CA LEU A 455 24.06 -15.42 14.96
C LEU A 455 24.29 -15.72 16.45
N LYS A 456 24.80 -16.89 16.81
CA LYS A 456 25.17 -17.25 18.19
C LYS A 456 26.32 -16.33 18.70
N GLU A 457 27.32 -16.06 17.87
CA GLU A 457 28.41 -15.16 18.25
C GLU A 457 27.91 -13.71 18.42
N LEU A 458 27.05 -13.22 17.52
CA LEU A 458 26.42 -11.90 17.66
C LEU A 458 25.62 -11.77 18.96
N SER A 459 24.95 -12.84 19.38
CA SER A 459 24.10 -12.85 20.58
C SER A 459 24.87 -12.76 21.90
N LYS A 460 26.19 -12.97 21.90
CA LYS A 460 27.04 -12.83 23.08
C LYS A 460 27.29 -11.38 23.48
N ASN A 461 27.23 -10.48 22.51
CA ASN A 461 27.56 -9.07 22.65
C ASN A 461 26.34 -8.17 22.37
N GLU A 462 26.53 -6.87 22.46
CA GLU A 462 25.57 -5.89 21.95
C GLU A 462 25.55 -5.97 20.43
N ILE A 463 24.34 -6.01 19.85
CA ILE A 463 24.12 -6.14 18.41
C ILE A 463 23.79 -4.76 17.84
N SER A 464 24.53 -4.34 16.82
CA SER A 464 24.16 -3.19 16.00
C SER A 464 23.15 -3.61 14.95
N PHE A 465 21.94 -3.06 15.03
CA PHE A 465 20.89 -3.21 14.04
C PHE A 465 21.01 -2.10 12.99
N SER A 466 22.09 -2.16 12.21
CA SER A 466 22.39 -1.20 11.14
C SER A 466 21.42 -1.32 9.97
N LYS A 467 21.32 -0.25 9.20
CA LYS A 467 20.60 -0.23 7.91
C LYS A 467 21.39 -1.04 6.89
N CYS A 468 20.68 -1.68 5.94
CA CYS A 468 21.34 -2.37 4.83
C CYS A 468 22.17 -1.39 3.96
N GLU A 469 23.23 -1.89 3.39
CA GLU A 469 24.07 -1.11 2.45
C GLU A 469 23.36 -0.93 1.12
N ASP A 470 22.76 -2.01 0.61
CA ASP A 470 22.02 -1.99 -0.65
C ASP A 470 20.67 -1.27 -0.50
N LYS A 471 20.59 -0.08 -1.09
CA LYS A 471 19.38 0.75 -1.10
C LYS A 471 18.23 0.15 -1.91
N SER A 472 18.49 -0.82 -2.79
CA SER A 472 17.43 -1.49 -3.56
C SER A 472 16.45 -2.20 -2.63
N ASN A 473 16.92 -2.75 -1.51
CA ASN A 473 16.11 -3.37 -0.47
C ASN A 473 15.16 -2.38 0.24
N CYS A 474 15.39 -1.08 0.09
CA CYS A 474 14.56 -0.03 0.68
C CYS A 474 13.41 0.43 -0.21
N LEU A 475 13.40 0.14 -1.51
CA LEU A 475 12.39 0.64 -2.46
C LEU A 475 10.96 0.34 -2.02
N TYR A 476 10.73 -0.88 -1.56
CA TYR A 476 9.41 -1.36 -1.12
C TYR A 476 9.37 -1.64 0.40
N CYS A 477 10.35 -1.13 1.14
CA CYS A 477 10.42 -1.36 2.58
C CYS A 477 9.41 -0.48 3.32
N ALA A 478 8.59 -1.08 4.18
CA ALA A 478 7.63 -0.36 5.01
C ALA A 478 8.27 0.69 5.93
N TYR A 479 9.54 0.50 6.26
CA TYR A 479 10.27 1.35 7.20
C TYR A 479 11.19 2.37 6.53
N LYS A 480 11.11 2.55 5.20
CA LYS A 480 11.99 3.47 4.47
C LYS A 480 11.95 4.90 5.02
N ILE A 481 10.78 5.39 5.44
CA ILE A 481 10.61 6.73 6.03
C ILE A 481 11.33 6.80 7.38
N ILE A 482 11.14 5.81 8.26
CA ILE A 482 11.80 5.75 9.58
C ILE A 482 13.32 5.68 9.41
N CYS A 483 13.78 5.01 8.36
CA CYS A 483 15.19 4.85 8.05
C CYS A 483 15.79 6.02 7.25
N ASN A 484 14.98 7.01 6.88
CA ASN A 484 15.39 8.13 6.01
C ASN A 484 16.07 7.63 4.70
N ARG A 485 15.36 6.71 4.00
CA ARG A 485 15.80 6.06 2.76
C ARG A 485 14.82 6.35 1.60
N GLU A 486 14.36 7.59 1.48
CA GLU A 486 13.52 8.03 0.37
C GLU A 486 14.23 8.02 -0.99
#